data_065b141e70a8cfb7ddf0eb81e8c74169
#
_entry.id   065b141e70a8cfb7ddf0eb81e8c74169
#
_cell.length_a   1.000
_cell.length_b   1.000
_cell.length_c   1.000
_cell.angle_alpha   90.00
_cell.angle_beta   90.00
_cell.angle_gamma   90.00
#
_symmetry.space_group_name_H-M   'P 1'
#
loop_
_entity.id
_entity.type
_entity.pdbx_description
1 polymer ?
#
loop_
_entity_poly.entity_id
_entity_poly.type
_entity_poly.pdbx_seq_one_letter_code
_entity_poly.pdbx_strand_id
1 'polypeptide(L)'
;MKDKIKIIGGGLAGSEVAYYLAKKGYDIELYDIKPKAFTPAHKSPLYGELVCSNSLKSNDVYANACGLLKEEMRILGSMVIGCADKTSVPAGAALAVDRDKFAEAITEKLKECDNIKFICEDVKSFDLSENVIVATGPLTTGGLCEFIGKITGNGYYFYDAAAPIIAGDSIDMNEAFVADRYGEAGVGDYINCPIDKEGYLAFYKELITAKRAELHDFEDVKVFEGCMPVEVMAARGEDTLRFGPLKPVGLTDPKTGTRAYACMQLRKEDNEGRRYNIVGFQTNLLFPEQKRVFSMFPALKNAEFLRYGVMHRNTYINSPENLNSDFSMRKHPSVYFAGQITGVEGYVESTGSGLWR
;
A
#
# COMPACT_ATOMS: atom_id res chain seq x y z
N MET A 1 8.59 -26.32 -28.25
CA MET A 1 8.82 -25.87 -26.84
C MET A 1 7.96 -24.65 -26.66
N LYS A 2 7.16 -24.56 -25.59
CA LYS A 2 6.46 -23.33 -25.29
C LYS A 2 7.48 -22.27 -24.91
N ASP A 3 7.24 -21.03 -25.32
CA ASP A 3 8.13 -19.92 -24.97
C ASP A 3 8.20 -19.76 -23.45
N LYS A 4 9.42 -19.74 -22.94
CA LYS A 4 9.71 -19.52 -21.53
C LYS A 4 9.67 -18.03 -21.25
N ILE A 5 8.96 -17.64 -20.20
CA ILE A 5 8.80 -16.24 -19.81
C ILE A 5 9.44 -16.02 -18.44
N LYS A 6 10.33 -15.06 -18.36
CA LYS A 6 10.98 -14.63 -17.13
C LYS A 6 10.19 -13.47 -16.51
N ILE A 7 9.77 -13.62 -15.26
CA ILE A 7 9.09 -12.56 -14.50
C ILE A 7 9.97 -12.19 -13.32
N ILE A 8 10.32 -10.91 -13.19
CA ILE A 8 11.19 -10.40 -12.12
C ILE A 8 10.35 -9.56 -11.18
N GLY A 9 10.18 -10.04 -9.94
CA GLY A 9 9.37 -9.46 -8.87
C GLY A 9 8.06 -10.20 -8.62
N GLY A 10 7.90 -10.73 -7.43
CA GLY A 10 6.72 -11.48 -6.94
C GLY A 10 5.74 -10.61 -6.13
N GLY A 11 5.66 -9.31 -6.44
CA GLY A 11 4.62 -8.41 -5.91
C GLY A 11 3.25 -8.66 -6.55
N LEU A 12 2.30 -7.74 -6.35
CA LEU A 12 0.92 -7.90 -6.87
C LEU A 12 0.88 -8.10 -8.39
N ALA A 13 1.54 -7.21 -9.14
CA ALA A 13 1.56 -7.27 -10.60
C ALA A 13 2.27 -8.53 -11.12
N GLY A 14 3.44 -8.87 -10.55
CA GLY A 14 4.20 -10.04 -10.96
C GLY A 14 3.48 -11.35 -10.64
N SER A 15 2.82 -11.43 -9.49
CA SER A 15 1.99 -12.58 -9.10
C SER A 15 0.79 -12.75 -10.04
N GLU A 16 0.11 -11.65 -10.37
CA GLU A 16 -1.04 -11.66 -11.27
C GLU A 16 -0.64 -12.16 -12.66
N VAL A 17 0.40 -11.57 -13.28
CA VAL A 17 0.84 -11.95 -14.62
C VAL A 17 1.40 -13.37 -14.63
N ALA A 18 2.13 -13.81 -13.60
CA ALA A 18 2.65 -15.16 -13.49
C ALA A 18 1.51 -16.19 -13.50
N TYR A 19 0.49 -15.98 -12.67
CA TYR A 19 -0.67 -16.85 -12.62
C TYR A 19 -1.43 -16.86 -13.95
N TYR A 20 -1.72 -15.67 -14.51
CA TYR A 20 -2.46 -15.55 -15.77
C TYR A 20 -1.76 -16.27 -16.93
N LEU A 21 -0.46 -16.06 -17.12
CA LEU A 21 0.29 -16.69 -18.18
C LEU A 21 0.48 -18.21 -17.95
N ALA A 22 0.65 -18.64 -16.70
CA ALA A 22 0.69 -20.06 -16.36
C ALA A 22 -0.63 -20.77 -16.73
N LYS A 23 -1.79 -20.14 -16.44
CA LYS A 23 -3.12 -20.68 -16.87
C LYS A 23 -3.30 -20.69 -18.38
N LYS A 24 -2.62 -19.84 -19.13
CA LYS A 24 -2.55 -19.91 -20.61
C LYS A 24 -1.58 -20.98 -21.10
N GLY A 25 -0.85 -21.62 -20.20
CA GLY A 25 0.03 -22.75 -20.44
C GLY A 25 1.45 -22.37 -20.85
N TYR A 26 1.91 -21.17 -20.57
CA TYR A 26 3.32 -20.79 -20.70
C TYR A 26 4.14 -21.35 -19.54
N ASP A 27 5.43 -21.60 -19.77
CA ASP A 27 6.38 -21.97 -18.73
C ASP A 27 6.98 -20.68 -18.11
N ILE A 28 6.79 -20.50 -16.81
CA ILE A 28 7.14 -19.25 -16.09
C ILE A 28 8.34 -19.49 -15.19
N GLU A 29 9.31 -18.59 -15.25
CA GLU A 29 10.34 -18.42 -14.21
C GLU A 29 10.06 -17.13 -13.42
N LEU A 30 9.56 -17.28 -12.19
CA LEU A 30 9.28 -16.17 -11.28
C LEU A 30 10.46 -15.95 -10.34
N TYR A 31 11.15 -14.81 -10.55
CA TYR A 31 12.30 -14.38 -9.76
C TYR A 31 11.86 -13.42 -8.66
N ASP A 32 12.34 -13.63 -7.44
CA ASP A 32 12.19 -12.68 -6.33
C ASP A 32 13.42 -12.78 -5.42
N ILE A 33 13.77 -11.69 -4.73
CA ILE A 33 14.85 -11.67 -3.74
C ILE A 33 14.49 -12.47 -2.48
N LYS A 34 13.18 -12.59 -2.20
CA LYS A 34 12.67 -13.32 -1.04
C LYS A 34 12.80 -14.84 -1.23
N PRO A 35 13.01 -15.60 -0.17
CA PRO A 35 13.15 -15.19 1.25
C PRO A 35 14.59 -14.83 1.66
N LYS A 36 15.59 -14.83 0.76
CA LYS A 36 16.99 -14.60 1.13
C LYS A 36 17.30 -13.13 1.47
N ALA A 37 16.57 -12.21 0.86
CA ALA A 37 16.70 -10.79 1.13
C ALA A 37 15.31 -10.10 1.12
N PHE A 38 15.24 -8.94 1.75
CA PHE A 38 14.03 -8.13 1.83
C PHE A 38 14.36 -6.67 1.51
N THR A 39 13.43 -5.97 0.88
CA THR A 39 13.51 -4.51 0.83
C THR A 39 13.19 -3.93 2.21
N PRO A 40 13.49 -2.65 2.50
CA PRO A 40 13.20 -2.04 3.79
C PRO A 40 11.70 -2.10 4.19
N ALA A 41 10.79 -2.21 3.23
CA ALA A 41 9.35 -2.25 3.48
C ALA A 41 8.77 -3.66 3.63
N HIS A 42 9.37 -4.66 2.98
CA HIS A 42 8.90 -6.05 3.03
C HIS A 42 9.41 -6.78 4.27
N LYS A 43 8.57 -7.63 4.85
CA LYS A 43 8.90 -8.42 6.06
C LYS A 43 8.49 -9.89 5.92
N SER A 44 7.62 -10.22 4.96
CA SER A 44 7.11 -11.57 4.73
C SER A 44 7.84 -12.25 3.58
N PRO A 45 8.15 -13.55 3.67
CA PRO A 45 8.70 -14.34 2.56
C PRO A 45 7.66 -14.62 1.46
N LEU A 46 6.38 -14.28 1.70
CA LEU A 46 5.27 -14.59 0.81
C LEU A 46 5.20 -13.63 -0.39
N TYR A 47 4.53 -14.07 -1.45
CA TYR A 47 4.24 -13.26 -2.64
C TYR A 47 3.04 -12.33 -2.41
N GLY A 48 2.97 -11.22 -3.15
CA GLY A 48 1.84 -10.29 -3.07
C GLY A 48 1.72 -9.51 -1.75
N GLU A 49 2.80 -9.34 -0.99
CA GLU A 49 2.80 -8.61 0.28
C GLU A 49 2.39 -7.14 0.11
N LEU A 50 1.43 -6.68 0.92
CA LEU A 50 1.01 -5.28 0.99
C LEU A 50 1.87 -4.50 1.99
N VAL A 51 2.56 -3.46 1.54
CA VAL A 51 3.58 -2.77 2.36
C VAL A 51 3.08 -1.51 3.08
N CYS A 52 2.19 -0.70 2.48
CA CYS A 52 1.77 0.57 3.08
C CYS A 52 0.40 0.50 3.76
N SER A 53 -0.60 -0.09 3.13
CA SER A 53 -1.98 -0.19 3.61
C SER A 53 -2.54 -1.58 3.33
N ASN A 54 -3.54 -2.02 4.10
CA ASN A 54 -4.30 -3.22 3.79
C ASN A 54 -5.57 -2.93 2.96
N SER A 55 -5.80 -1.68 2.58
CA SER A 55 -6.96 -1.27 1.79
C SER A 55 -6.66 -1.26 0.30
N LEU A 56 -7.57 -1.86 -0.45
CA LEU A 56 -7.65 -1.79 -1.91
C LEU A 56 -8.63 -0.71 -2.39
N LYS A 57 -8.84 0.34 -1.57
CA LYS A 57 -9.77 1.46 -1.82
C LYS A 57 -11.25 1.02 -1.88
N SER A 58 -12.14 1.93 -2.32
CA SER A 58 -13.59 1.67 -2.41
C SER A 58 -13.91 0.44 -3.26
N ASN A 59 -14.88 -0.36 -2.81
CA ASN A 59 -15.42 -1.51 -3.54
C ASN A 59 -16.75 -1.20 -4.25
N ASP A 60 -17.21 0.04 -4.18
CA ASP A 60 -18.44 0.47 -4.84
C ASP A 60 -18.24 0.61 -6.35
N VAL A 61 -18.84 -0.29 -7.09
CA VAL A 61 -18.69 -0.40 -8.56
C VAL A 61 -19.31 0.79 -9.29
N TYR A 62 -20.37 1.39 -8.75
CA TYR A 62 -21.12 2.44 -9.42
C TYR A 62 -20.68 3.87 -9.03
N ALA A 63 -20.16 4.03 -7.83
CA ALA A 63 -19.77 5.35 -7.33
C ALA A 63 -18.28 5.66 -7.47
N ASN A 64 -17.44 4.65 -7.72
CA ASN A 64 -15.97 4.84 -7.69
C ASN A 64 -15.24 4.07 -8.79
N ALA A 65 -14.35 4.75 -9.51
CA ALA A 65 -13.52 4.15 -10.56
C ALA A 65 -12.68 2.95 -10.05
N CYS A 66 -12.17 3.01 -8.82
CA CYS A 66 -11.44 1.88 -8.23
C CYS A 66 -12.34 0.68 -7.87
N GLY A 67 -13.64 0.90 -7.62
CA GLY A 67 -14.65 -0.16 -7.50
C GLY A 67 -14.93 -0.80 -8.84
N LEU A 68 -15.17 0.02 -9.88
CA LEU A 68 -15.39 -0.45 -11.24
C LEU A 68 -14.19 -1.27 -11.77
N LEU A 69 -12.97 -0.77 -11.61
CA LEU A 69 -11.77 -1.50 -12.03
C LEU A 69 -11.66 -2.88 -11.37
N LYS A 70 -11.97 -3.00 -10.07
CA LYS A 70 -11.99 -4.31 -9.39
C LYS A 70 -13.02 -5.27 -9.99
N GLU A 71 -14.20 -4.75 -10.36
CA GLU A 71 -15.23 -5.58 -10.98
C GLU A 71 -14.80 -6.05 -12.39
N GLU A 72 -14.23 -5.18 -13.19
CA GLU A 72 -13.64 -5.55 -14.48
C GLU A 72 -12.58 -6.64 -14.31
N MET A 73 -11.71 -6.51 -13.31
CA MET A 73 -10.69 -7.51 -13.00
C MET A 73 -11.31 -8.84 -12.50
N ARG A 74 -12.42 -8.82 -11.75
CA ARG A 74 -13.16 -10.05 -11.38
C ARG A 74 -13.69 -10.76 -12.62
N ILE A 75 -14.30 -10.03 -13.54
CA ILE A 75 -14.82 -10.55 -14.82
C ILE A 75 -13.67 -11.17 -15.65
N LEU A 76 -12.49 -10.56 -15.63
CA LEU A 76 -11.29 -11.07 -16.31
C LEU A 76 -10.64 -12.24 -15.56
N GLY A 77 -11.12 -12.62 -14.39
CA GLY A 77 -10.60 -13.74 -13.61
C GLY A 77 -9.30 -13.44 -12.86
N SER A 78 -9.11 -12.19 -12.39
CA SER A 78 -7.96 -11.80 -11.57
C SER A 78 -7.80 -12.71 -10.35
N MET A 79 -6.64 -13.32 -10.22
CA MET A 79 -6.28 -14.15 -9.07
C MET A 79 -6.14 -13.30 -7.81
N VAL A 80 -5.47 -12.14 -7.93
CA VAL A 80 -5.21 -11.25 -6.80
C VAL A 80 -6.51 -10.68 -6.22
N ILE A 81 -7.44 -10.22 -7.08
CA ILE A 81 -8.74 -9.73 -6.59
C ILE A 81 -9.55 -10.88 -5.98
N GLY A 82 -9.52 -12.08 -6.57
CA GLY A 82 -10.18 -13.25 -6.00
C GLY A 82 -9.61 -13.67 -4.62
N CYS A 83 -8.31 -13.49 -4.38
CA CYS A 83 -7.70 -13.65 -3.07
C CYS A 83 -8.14 -12.55 -2.10
N ALA A 84 -8.22 -11.30 -2.58
CA ALA A 84 -8.66 -10.17 -1.75
C ALA A 84 -10.10 -10.35 -1.25
N ASP A 85 -11.01 -10.77 -2.12
CA ASP A 85 -12.41 -11.02 -1.74
C ASP A 85 -12.53 -12.11 -0.65
N LYS A 86 -11.70 -13.14 -0.71
CA LYS A 86 -11.69 -14.27 0.25
C LYS A 86 -11.06 -13.92 1.60
N THR A 87 -10.17 -12.95 1.63
CA THR A 87 -9.42 -12.56 2.83
C THR A 87 -9.81 -11.17 3.33
N SER A 88 -10.97 -10.68 2.89
CA SER A 88 -11.48 -9.37 3.26
C SER A 88 -11.73 -9.25 4.76
N VAL A 89 -11.50 -8.04 5.27
CA VAL A 89 -11.83 -7.62 6.64
C VAL A 89 -12.81 -6.46 6.58
N PRO A 90 -13.66 -6.27 7.60
CA PRO A 90 -14.60 -5.17 7.67
C PRO A 90 -13.90 -3.80 7.54
N ALA A 91 -14.34 -2.98 6.59
CA ALA A 91 -13.78 -1.65 6.31
C ALA A 91 -14.79 -0.71 5.61
N GLY A 92 -16.07 -0.78 5.98
CA GLY A 92 -17.13 0.02 5.36
C GLY A 92 -17.26 -0.24 3.86
N ALA A 93 -17.26 0.81 3.05
CA ALA A 93 -17.32 0.70 1.59
C ALA A 93 -16.00 0.33 0.91
N ALA A 94 -14.90 0.15 1.66
CA ALA A 94 -13.61 -0.24 1.11
C ALA A 94 -13.44 -1.76 1.10
N LEU A 95 -12.70 -2.28 0.12
CA LEU A 95 -12.14 -3.63 0.18
C LEU A 95 -10.81 -3.54 0.95
N ALA A 96 -10.81 -3.98 2.20
CA ALA A 96 -9.59 -4.18 2.98
C ALA A 96 -9.37 -5.67 3.22
N VAL A 97 -8.13 -6.09 3.41
CA VAL A 97 -7.77 -7.50 3.56
C VAL A 97 -6.96 -7.75 4.83
N ASP A 98 -7.05 -8.96 5.37
CA ASP A 98 -6.07 -9.48 6.30
C ASP A 98 -4.77 -9.71 5.51
N ARG A 99 -3.73 -8.92 5.81
CA ARG A 99 -2.48 -8.88 5.01
C ARG A 99 -1.79 -10.23 4.93
N ASP A 100 -1.76 -10.94 6.06
CA ASP A 100 -1.03 -12.20 6.15
C ASP A 100 -1.78 -13.28 5.36
N LYS A 101 -3.09 -13.42 5.59
CA LYS A 101 -3.95 -14.36 4.85
C LYS A 101 -4.02 -14.05 3.36
N PHE A 102 -3.98 -12.78 2.99
CA PHE A 102 -3.97 -12.36 1.58
C PHE A 102 -2.69 -12.80 0.86
N ALA A 103 -1.52 -12.53 1.47
CA ALA A 103 -0.25 -12.96 0.90
C ALA A 103 -0.11 -14.49 0.88
N GLU A 104 -0.62 -15.20 1.90
CA GLU A 104 -0.72 -16.66 1.93
C GLU A 104 -1.56 -17.18 0.75
N ALA A 105 -2.77 -16.64 0.58
CA ALA A 105 -3.69 -17.06 -0.48
C ALA A 105 -3.08 -16.86 -1.90
N ILE A 106 -2.40 -15.73 -2.14
CA ILE A 106 -1.68 -15.48 -3.40
C ILE A 106 -0.57 -16.51 -3.59
N THR A 107 0.23 -16.73 -2.54
CA THR A 107 1.37 -17.66 -2.59
C THR A 107 0.91 -19.10 -2.88
N GLU A 108 -0.19 -19.54 -2.25
CA GLU A 108 -0.79 -20.84 -2.50
C GLU A 108 -1.30 -20.98 -3.93
N LYS A 109 -2.01 -19.95 -4.44
CA LYS A 109 -2.52 -19.94 -5.81
C LYS A 109 -1.41 -20.03 -6.86
N LEU A 110 -0.29 -19.39 -6.63
CA LEU A 110 0.88 -19.50 -7.51
C LEU A 110 1.48 -20.92 -7.46
N LYS A 111 1.56 -21.53 -6.27
CA LYS A 111 2.09 -22.90 -6.08
C LYS A 111 1.19 -24.00 -6.66
N GLU A 112 -0.11 -23.71 -6.87
CA GLU A 112 -1.02 -24.64 -7.57
C GLU A 112 -0.68 -24.78 -9.09
N CYS A 113 0.20 -23.94 -9.63
CA CYS A 113 0.58 -23.96 -11.05
C CYS A 113 1.94 -24.67 -11.22
N ASP A 114 1.92 -25.91 -11.73
CA ASP A 114 3.11 -26.75 -11.91
C ASP A 114 4.13 -26.17 -12.93
N ASN A 115 3.68 -25.28 -13.80
CA ASN A 115 4.47 -24.60 -14.81
C ASN A 115 5.05 -23.24 -14.33
N ILE A 116 4.98 -22.94 -13.03
CA ILE A 116 5.70 -21.82 -12.41
C ILE A 116 6.90 -22.34 -11.63
N LYS A 117 8.10 -21.98 -12.08
CA LYS A 117 9.34 -22.23 -11.36
C LYS A 117 9.71 -20.99 -10.53
N PHE A 118 9.77 -21.14 -9.21
CA PHE A 118 10.16 -20.09 -8.27
C PHE A 118 11.67 -20.02 -8.13
N ILE A 119 12.26 -18.85 -8.31
CA ILE A 119 13.71 -18.63 -8.27
C ILE A 119 14.02 -17.50 -7.31
N CYS A 120 14.70 -17.82 -6.21
CA CYS A 120 15.13 -16.83 -5.23
C CYS A 120 16.50 -16.29 -5.63
N GLU A 121 16.51 -15.13 -6.32
CA GLU A 121 17.70 -14.51 -6.88
C GLU A 121 17.55 -12.97 -6.93
N ASP A 122 18.62 -12.26 -6.59
CA ASP A 122 18.77 -10.83 -6.80
C ASP A 122 19.24 -10.59 -8.25
N VAL A 123 18.25 -10.47 -9.16
CA VAL A 123 18.51 -10.22 -10.58
C VAL A 123 19.09 -8.81 -10.74
N LYS A 124 20.29 -8.69 -11.29
CA LYS A 124 20.97 -7.41 -11.53
C LYS A 124 20.86 -6.92 -12.96
N SER A 125 20.66 -7.84 -13.89
CA SER A 125 20.49 -7.58 -15.33
C SER A 125 19.85 -8.79 -15.99
N PHE A 126 19.36 -8.65 -17.22
CA PHE A 126 18.79 -9.73 -18.04
C PHE A 126 19.12 -9.49 -19.51
N ASP A 127 19.01 -10.54 -20.31
CA ASP A 127 19.20 -10.44 -21.76
C ASP A 127 17.95 -9.79 -22.40
N LEU A 128 18.16 -8.71 -23.14
CA LEU A 128 17.10 -7.93 -23.80
C LEU A 128 16.44 -8.68 -24.99
N SER A 129 16.99 -9.81 -25.40
CA SER A 129 16.41 -10.69 -26.42
C SER A 129 15.46 -11.74 -25.84
N GLU A 130 15.47 -11.97 -24.52
CA GLU A 130 14.56 -12.89 -23.84
C GLU A 130 13.18 -12.25 -23.61
N ASN A 131 12.15 -13.10 -23.45
CA ASN A 131 10.83 -12.64 -23.00
C ASN A 131 10.86 -12.36 -21.50
N VAL A 132 10.96 -11.09 -21.12
CA VAL A 132 11.10 -10.65 -19.74
C VAL A 132 9.98 -9.70 -19.35
N ILE A 133 9.40 -9.91 -18.17
CA ILE A 133 8.46 -8.98 -17.54
C ILE A 133 9.07 -8.46 -16.24
N VAL A 134 9.33 -7.17 -16.18
CA VAL A 134 9.85 -6.49 -14.98
C VAL A 134 8.66 -5.98 -14.15
N ALA A 135 8.44 -6.61 -13.00
CA ALA A 135 7.34 -6.33 -12.08
C ALA A 135 7.82 -6.09 -10.63
N THR A 136 9.01 -5.53 -10.49
CA THR A 136 9.72 -5.35 -9.21
C THR A 136 9.15 -4.26 -8.32
N GLY A 137 8.17 -3.52 -8.84
CA GLY A 137 7.48 -2.47 -8.08
C GLY A 137 8.37 -1.24 -7.80
N PRO A 138 7.93 -0.39 -6.86
CA PRO A 138 8.54 0.91 -6.62
C PRO A 138 9.84 0.83 -5.82
N LEU A 139 10.08 -0.27 -5.12
CA LEU A 139 11.25 -0.47 -4.26
C LEU A 139 12.40 -1.18 -4.99
N THR A 140 12.46 -1.06 -6.30
CA THR A 140 13.56 -1.58 -7.11
C THR A 140 14.85 -0.83 -6.78
N THR A 141 15.89 -1.56 -6.37
CA THR A 141 17.16 -1.01 -5.93
C THR A 141 18.36 -1.78 -6.53
N GLY A 142 19.58 -1.34 -6.22
CA GLY A 142 20.81 -2.05 -6.60
C GLY A 142 21.03 -2.16 -8.10
N GLY A 143 21.69 -3.24 -8.51
CA GLY A 143 22.14 -3.44 -9.89
C GLY A 143 21.01 -3.46 -10.91
N LEU A 144 19.84 -3.99 -10.55
CA LEU A 144 18.68 -3.99 -11.45
C LEU A 144 18.13 -2.56 -11.70
N CYS A 145 18.09 -1.72 -10.67
CA CYS A 145 17.70 -0.32 -10.82
C CYS A 145 18.65 0.43 -11.77
N GLU A 146 19.97 0.21 -11.60
CA GLU A 146 21.00 0.79 -12.48
C GLU A 146 20.86 0.29 -13.92
N PHE A 147 20.60 -1.02 -14.09
CA PHE A 147 20.41 -1.61 -15.41
C PHE A 147 19.14 -1.05 -16.10
N ILE A 148 18.02 -0.97 -15.39
CA ILE A 148 16.79 -0.35 -15.90
C ILE A 148 17.06 1.12 -16.29
N GLY A 149 17.73 1.88 -15.44
CA GLY A 149 18.10 3.27 -15.74
C GLY A 149 18.93 3.41 -17.04
N LYS A 150 19.85 2.48 -17.32
CA LYS A 150 20.64 2.48 -18.57
C LYS A 150 19.80 2.22 -19.81
N ILE A 151 18.79 1.36 -19.74
CA ILE A 151 17.97 1.00 -20.91
C ILE A 151 16.78 1.94 -21.12
N THR A 152 16.27 2.59 -20.07
CA THR A 152 15.10 3.50 -20.12
C THR A 152 15.47 4.99 -20.06
N GLY A 153 16.74 5.32 -19.83
CA GLY A 153 17.16 6.66 -19.43
C GLY A 153 16.96 6.87 -17.93
N ASN A 154 17.24 8.08 -17.44
CA ASN A 154 17.11 8.38 -16.01
C ASN A 154 15.67 8.16 -15.54
N GLY A 155 15.50 7.29 -14.56
CA GLY A 155 14.23 7.07 -13.89
C GLY A 155 13.83 8.25 -12.99
N TYR A 156 12.53 8.36 -12.73
CA TYR A 156 11.98 9.29 -11.75
C TYR A 156 11.82 8.60 -10.41
N TYR A 157 11.72 9.40 -9.36
CA TYR A 157 11.39 8.91 -8.03
C TYR A 157 10.46 9.89 -7.31
N PHE A 158 9.71 9.36 -6.37
CA PHE A 158 8.93 10.11 -5.39
C PHE A 158 9.01 9.41 -4.04
N TYR A 159 8.63 10.09 -2.98
CA TYR A 159 8.57 9.50 -1.65
C TYR A 159 7.14 9.15 -1.28
N ASP A 160 6.99 7.96 -0.70
CA ASP A 160 5.75 7.42 -0.16
C ASP A 160 5.96 7.07 1.32
N ALA A 161 4.93 7.23 2.13
CA ALA A 161 5.00 6.97 3.56
C ALA A 161 3.96 5.94 3.99
N ALA A 162 4.33 5.06 4.91
CA ALA A 162 3.42 4.12 5.56
C ALA A 162 2.88 4.70 6.87
N ALA A 163 1.66 4.30 7.25
CA ALA A 163 1.06 4.63 8.52
C ALA A 163 1.41 3.60 9.61
N PRO A 164 1.41 3.99 10.91
CA PRO A 164 1.62 3.07 12.01
C PRO A 164 0.50 2.05 12.18
N ILE A 165 0.86 0.91 12.78
CA ILE A 165 -0.07 -0.15 13.22
C ILE A 165 0.06 -0.28 14.73
N ILE A 166 -1.07 -0.31 15.43
CA ILE A 166 -1.16 -0.42 16.89
C ILE A 166 -1.87 -1.72 17.30
N ALA A 167 -1.58 -2.20 18.52
CA ALA A 167 -2.26 -3.35 19.10
C ALA A 167 -3.68 -2.98 19.53
N GLY A 168 -4.66 -3.84 19.19
CA GLY A 168 -6.07 -3.57 19.45
C GLY A 168 -6.43 -3.52 20.92
N ASP A 169 -5.81 -4.34 21.76
CA ASP A 169 -6.01 -4.41 23.21
C ASP A 169 -5.38 -3.23 23.97
N SER A 170 -4.53 -2.45 23.30
CA SER A 170 -3.92 -1.23 23.87
C SER A 170 -4.74 0.05 23.64
N ILE A 171 -5.85 -0.03 22.90
CA ILE A 171 -6.75 1.09 22.63
C ILE A 171 -7.70 1.27 23.82
N ASP A 172 -7.75 2.47 24.38
CA ASP A 172 -8.72 2.79 25.43
C ASP A 172 -10.12 3.05 24.84
N MET A 173 -10.97 2.03 24.88
CA MET A 173 -12.34 2.09 24.36
C MET A 173 -13.27 2.98 25.22
N ASN A 174 -12.82 3.44 26.41
CA ASN A 174 -13.56 4.46 27.15
C ASN A 174 -13.41 5.85 26.52
N GLU A 175 -12.35 6.06 25.76
CA GLU A 175 -12.03 7.31 25.06
C GLU A 175 -12.26 7.19 23.53
N ALA A 176 -12.88 6.08 23.07
CA ALA A 176 -13.16 5.81 21.67
C ALA A 176 -14.59 5.29 21.49
N PHE A 177 -15.05 5.23 20.24
CA PHE A 177 -16.32 4.62 19.86
C PHE A 177 -16.24 3.96 18.49
N VAL A 178 -17.12 2.97 18.26
CA VAL A 178 -17.25 2.28 16.97
C VAL A 178 -18.33 2.98 16.13
N ALA A 179 -18.02 3.38 14.92
CA ALA A 179 -18.99 3.87 13.95
C ALA A 179 -18.39 3.96 12.54
N ASP A 180 -19.22 3.83 11.52
CA ASP A 180 -18.90 4.26 10.17
C ASP A 180 -19.36 5.70 9.94
N ARG A 181 -18.74 6.41 8.98
CA ARG A 181 -19.18 7.76 8.63
C ARG A 181 -20.59 7.74 8.08
N TYR A 182 -21.44 8.59 8.62
CA TYR A 182 -22.87 8.68 8.28
C TYR A 182 -23.67 7.43 8.64
N GLY A 183 -23.09 6.49 9.38
CA GLY A 183 -23.74 5.31 9.93
C GLY A 183 -24.33 5.55 11.31
N GLU A 184 -24.97 4.52 11.87
CA GLU A 184 -25.49 4.51 13.23
C GLU A 184 -24.36 4.48 14.26
N ALA A 185 -24.47 5.26 15.32
CA ALA A 185 -23.48 5.30 16.40
C ALA A 185 -23.44 3.95 17.14
N GLY A 186 -22.25 3.42 17.37
CA GLY A 186 -22.01 2.12 17.98
C GLY A 186 -22.00 0.94 17.02
N VAL A 187 -22.35 1.17 15.76
CA VAL A 187 -22.31 0.16 14.69
C VAL A 187 -21.36 0.62 13.59
N GLY A 188 -20.40 -0.22 13.21
CA GLY A 188 -19.46 0.10 12.14
C GLY A 188 -18.16 -0.70 12.22
N ASP A 189 -17.30 -0.45 11.25
CA ASP A 189 -16.03 -1.17 11.07
C ASP A 189 -14.81 -0.40 11.60
N TYR A 190 -14.99 0.90 11.91
CA TYR A 190 -13.90 1.76 12.38
C TYR A 190 -14.03 2.08 13.87
N ILE A 191 -12.88 2.08 14.56
CA ILE A 191 -12.77 2.71 15.87
C ILE A 191 -12.44 4.19 15.64
N ASN A 192 -13.19 5.07 16.28
CA ASN A 192 -13.08 6.50 16.19
C ASN A 192 -12.53 7.06 17.50
N CYS A 193 -11.43 7.79 17.44
CA CYS A 193 -10.74 8.41 18.57
C CYS A 193 -10.96 9.92 18.52
N PRO A 194 -11.92 10.47 19.27
CA PRO A 194 -12.22 11.90 19.31
C PRO A 194 -11.14 12.66 20.06
N ILE A 195 -10.99 13.93 19.71
CA ILE A 195 -10.20 14.92 20.47
C ILE A 195 -10.93 16.26 20.45
N ASP A 196 -10.89 16.96 21.58
CA ASP A 196 -11.46 18.29 21.71
C ASP A 196 -10.57 19.37 21.06
N LYS A 197 -10.99 20.63 21.11
CA LYS A 197 -10.26 21.73 20.48
C LYS A 197 -8.90 21.97 21.13
N GLU A 198 -8.84 21.97 22.43
CA GLU A 198 -7.60 22.24 23.18
C GLU A 198 -6.57 21.15 22.94
N GLY A 199 -6.97 19.89 23.06
CA GLY A 199 -6.13 18.74 22.75
C GLY A 199 -5.65 18.73 21.30
N TYR A 200 -6.54 19.08 20.34
CA TYR A 200 -6.17 19.17 18.94
C TYR A 200 -5.11 20.25 18.66
N LEU A 201 -5.26 21.44 19.25
CA LEU A 201 -4.29 22.52 19.06
C LEU A 201 -2.92 22.17 19.68
N ALA A 202 -2.92 21.49 20.82
CA ALA A 202 -1.71 20.96 21.43
C ALA A 202 -1.07 19.88 20.53
N PHE A 203 -1.86 18.92 20.04
CA PHE A 203 -1.42 17.88 19.10
C PHE A 203 -0.84 18.50 17.82
N TYR A 204 -1.54 19.44 17.20
CA TYR A 204 -1.10 20.10 15.98
C TYR A 204 0.27 20.77 16.16
N LYS A 205 0.45 21.52 17.25
CA LYS A 205 1.72 22.18 17.56
C LYS A 205 2.87 21.17 17.71
N GLU A 206 2.62 20.09 18.45
CA GLU A 206 3.62 19.04 18.65
C GLU A 206 3.94 18.29 17.34
N LEU A 207 2.93 18.05 16.49
CA LEU A 207 3.10 17.38 15.22
C LEU A 207 4.00 18.18 14.23
N ILE A 208 3.75 19.48 14.09
CA ILE A 208 4.51 20.30 13.12
C ILE A 208 5.95 20.55 13.58
N THR A 209 6.24 20.45 14.88
CA THR A 209 7.57 20.65 15.46
C THR A 209 8.33 19.35 15.74
N ALA A 210 7.68 18.20 15.55
CA ALA A 210 8.28 16.89 15.81
C ALA A 210 9.46 16.59 14.88
N LYS A 211 10.45 15.86 15.39
CA LYS A 211 11.64 15.48 14.65
C LYS A 211 11.31 14.44 13.58
N ARG A 212 11.81 14.68 12.38
CA ARG A 212 11.65 13.82 11.22
C ARG A 212 12.91 12.99 10.96
N ALA A 213 12.76 11.83 10.31
CA ALA A 213 13.89 11.08 9.82
C ALA A 213 14.58 11.85 8.68
N GLU A 214 15.89 11.81 8.64
CA GLU A 214 16.67 12.40 7.55
C GLU A 214 16.41 11.61 6.26
N LEU A 215 16.08 12.34 5.19
CA LEU A 215 16.00 11.78 3.84
C LEU A 215 17.35 12.02 3.16
N HIS A 216 17.95 10.95 2.66
CA HIS A 216 19.17 11.04 1.86
C HIS A 216 18.76 11.53 0.46
N ASP A 217 19.26 12.69 0.03
CA ASP A 217 19.00 13.42 -1.22
C ASP A 217 17.94 14.54 -1.10
N PHE A 218 18.40 15.76 -0.79
CA PHE A 218 17.61 16.92 -0.38
C PHE A 218 17.22 17.90 -1.49
N GLU A 219 17.31 17.55 -2.75
CA GLU A 219 16.83 18.44 -3.79
C GLU A 219 15.45 17.97 -4.29
N ASP A 220 14.40 18.77 -3.98
CA ASP A 220 13.01 18.59 -4.41
C ASP A 220 12.35 17.24 -4.01
N VAL A 221 12.07 17.05 -2.71
CA VAL A 221 11.27 15.92 -2.23
C VAL A 221 9.86 15.99 -2.84
N LYS A 222 9.66 15.33 -3.97
CA LYS A 222 8.34 15.12 -4.55
C LYS A 222 7.62 14.06 -3.74
N VAL A 223 6.61 14.46 -2.98
CA VAL A 223 5.74 13.56 -2.21
C VAL A 223 4.47 13.34 -3.02
N PHE A 224 4.04 12.08 -3.13
CA PHE A 224 2.77 11.77 -3.76
C PHE A 224 1.60 12.25 -2.87
N GLU A 225 0.65 13.00 -3.44
CA GLU A 225 -0.47 13.60 -2.67
C GLU A 225 -1.29 12.55 -1.91
N GLY A 226 -1.52 11.37 -2.50
CA GLY A 226 -2.31 10.30 -1.88
C GLY A 226 -1.65 9.63 -0.68
N CYS A 227 -0.33 9.78 -0.50
CA CYS A 227 0.45 9.20 0.60
C CYS A 227 1.31 10.25 1.31
N MET A 228 0.85 11.51 1.29
CA MET A 228 1.53 12.62 1.94
C MET A 228 1.66 12.40 3.44
N PRO A 229 2.87 12.58 4.03
CA PRO A 229 3.04 12.51 5.46
C PRO A 229 2.13 13.49 6.22
N VAL A 230 1.54 13.02 7.32
CA VAL A 230 0.57 13.79 8.10
C VAL A 230 1.15 15.12 8.62
N GLU A 231 2.43 15.14 8.99
CA GLU A 231 3.15 16.35 9.41
C GLU A 231 3.41 17.34 8.27
N VAL A 232 3.52 16.85 7.02
CA VAL A 232 3.61 17.70 5.83
C VAL A 232 2.25 18.29 5.49
N MET A 233 1.20 17.48 5.61
CA MET A 233 -0.19 17.93 5.47
C MET A 233 -0.53 18.99 6.53
N ALA A 234 -0.16 18.77 7.79
CA ALA A 234 -0.36 19.70 8.89
C ALA A 234 0.32 21.05 8.64
N ALA A 235 1.54 21.06 8.08
CA ALA A 235 2.28 22.28 7.79
C ALA A 235 1.59 23.18 6.75
N ARG A 236 0.58 22.71 6.01
CA ARG A 236 -0.23 23.53 5.09
C ARG A 236 -1.25 24.42 5.80
N GLY A 237 -1.53 24.19 7.08
CA GLY A 237 -2.41 25.00 7.92
C GLY A 237 -3.08 24.22 9.02
N GLU A 238 -3.43 24.95 10.11
CA GLU A 238 -3.99 24.37 11.33
C GLU A 238 -5.24 23.51 11.10
N ASP A 239 -6.13 23.92 10.21
CA ASP A 239 -7.38 23.21 9.93
C ASP A 239 -7.22 22.09 8.87
N THR A 240 -6.07 21.97 8.20
CA THR A 240 -5.89 21.04 7.07
C THR A 240 -6.23 19.60 7.44
N LEU A 241 -5.78 19.14 8.62
CA LEU A 241 -6.04 17.77 9.07
C LEU A 241 -7.53 17.51 9.35
N ARG A 242 -8.29 18.53 9.74
CA ARG A 242 -9.73 18.44 10.01
C ARG A 242 -10.58 18.35 8.73
N PHE A 243 -10.00 18.66 7.59
CA PHE A 243 -10.58 18.42 6.26
C PHE A 243 -10.01 17.15 5.59
N GLY A 244 -9.01 16.54 6.21
CA GLY A 244 -8.31 15.33 5.78
C GLY A 244 -8.48 14.16 6.76
N PRO A 245 -7.38 13.59 7.27
CA PRO A 245 -7.39 12.35 8.07
C PRO A 245 -8.12 12.47 9.41
N LEU A 246 -8.23 13.67 9.97
CA LEU A 246 -8.93 13.93 11.24
C LEU A 246 -10.32 14.54 11.06
N LYS A 247 -10.91 14.42 9.86
CA LYS A 247 -12.24 14.96 9.55
C LYS A 247 -13.29 14.39 10.51
N PRO A 248 -14.03 15.23 11.29
CA PRO A 248 -15.04 14.73 12.23
C PRO A 248 -16.43 14.60 11.61
N VAL A 249 -16.64 15.09 10.39
CA VAL A 249 -17.95 15.11 9.71
C VAL A 249 -18.46 13.69 9.46
N GLY A 250 -19.73 13.45 9.76
CA GLY A 250 -20.36 12.14 9.62
C GLY A 250 -20.12 11.19 10.80
N LEU A 251 -19.46 11.67 11.87
CA LEU A 251 -19.23 10.92 13.10
C LEU A 251 -19.86 11.66 14.28
N THR A 252 -20.70 10.97 15.05
CA THR A 252 -21.29 11.45 16.30
C THR A 252 -20.82 10.56 17.43
N ASP A 253 -20.21 11.13 18.43
CA ASP A 253 -19.78 10.40 19.62
C ASP A 253 -21.04 10.00 20.42
N PRO A 254 -21.30 8.70 20.61
CA PRO A 254 -22.49 8.24 21.33
C PRO A 254 -22.52 8.64 22.82
N LYS A 255 -21.35 8.95 23.41
CA LYS A 255 -21.26 9.35 24.83
C LYS A 255 -21.69 10.79 25.04
N THR A 256 -21.38 11.67 24.10
CA THR A 256 -21.66 13.11 24.20
C THR A 256 -22.87 13.53 23.35
N GLY A 257 -23.29 12.69 22.40
CA GLY A 257 -24.32 13.01 21.42
C GLY A 257 -23.89 14.11 20.43
N THR A 258 -22.62 14.50 20.43
CA THR A 258 -22.08 15.60 19.64
C THR A 258 -20.95 15.14 18.71
N ARG A 259 -20.65 15.98 17.72
CA ARG A 259 -19.49 15.78 16.86
C ARG A 259 -18.24 16.33 17.55
N ALA A 260 -17.18 15.53 17.60
CA ALA A 260 -15.86 15.95 18.10
C ALA A 260 -15.27 17.11 17.28
N TYR A 261 -14.29 17.83 17.83
CA TYR A 261 -13.56 18.86 17.09
C TYR A 261 -12.71 18.25 15.98
N ALA A 262 -12.03 17.14 16.27
CA ALA A 262 -11.32 16.31 15.30
C ALA A 262 -11.44 14.85 15.72
N CYS A 263 -11.27 13.91 14.80
CA CYS A 263 -11.44 12.49 15.07
C CYS A 263 -10.48 11.65 14.23
N MET A 264 -9.60 10.90 14.89
CA MET A 264 -8.74 9.90 14.25
C MET A 264 -9.51 8.60 14.05
N GLN A 265 -9.34 7.96 12.89
CA GLN A 265 -9.97 6.66 12.62
C GLN A 265 -8.93 5.55 12.61
N LEU A 266 -9.30 4.41 13.19
CA LEU A 266 -8.51 3.19 13.20
C LEU A 266 -9.25 2.11 12.42
N ARG A 267 -8.55 1.43 11.53
CA ARG A 267 -9.08 0.34 10.69
C ARG A 267 -8.43 -0.97 11.06
N LYS A 268 -9.22 -2.03 11.15
CA LYS A 268 -8.74 -3.39 11.38
C LYS A 268 -7.74 -3.84 10.31
N GLU A 269 -6.68 -4.50 10.73
CA GLU A 269 -5.71 -5.19 9.89
C GLU A 269 -5.96 -6.69 9.82
N ASP A 270 -6.76 -7.24 10.75
CA ASP A 270 -7.21 -8.63 10.81
C ASP A 270 -8.65 -8.74 11.30
N ASN A 271 -9.29 -9.88 11.07
CA ASN A 271 -10.68 -10.12 11.48
C ASN A 271 -10.86 -10.18 13.00
N GLU A 272 -9.84 -10.59 13.72
CA GLU A 272 -9.84 -10.73 15.17
C GLU A 272 -9.73 -9.40 15.91
N GLY A 273 -9.39 -8.31 15.20
CA GLY A 273 -9.21 -6.98 15.79
C GLY A 273 -7.98 -6.87 16.70
N ARG A 274 -6.96 -7.66 16.44
CA ARG A 274 -5.69 -7.62 17.19
C ARG A 274 -4.81 -6.45 16.79
N ARG A 275 -4.94 -6.00 15.54
CA ARG A 275 -4.10 -4.96 14.93
C ARG A 275 -4.96 -3.93 14.23
N TYR A 276 -4.60 -2.65 14.41
CA TYR A 276 -5.29 -1.53 13.78
C TYR A 276 -4.31 -0.57 13.10
N ASN A 277 -4.63 -0.16 11.89
CA ASN A 277 -3.93 0.87 11.15
C ASN A 277 -4.49 2.26 11.52
N ILE A 278 -3.63 3.23 11.75
CA ILE A 278 -4.04 4.63 11.94
C ILE A 278 -4.28 5.25 10.57
N VAL A 279 -5.55 5.43 10.20
CA VAL A 279 -5.96 5.82 8.85
C VAL A 279 -5.50 7.23 8.50
N GLY A 280 -4.76 7.36 7.39
CA GLY A 280 -4.29 8.67 6.91
C GLY A 280 -3.11 9.25 7.67
N PHE A 281 -2.47 8.46 8.53
CA PHE A 281 -1.31 8.88 9.34
C PHE A 281 0.02 8.34 8.80
N GLN A 282 0.17 8.35 7.48
CA GLN A 282 1.49 8.17 6.87
C GLN A 282 2.45 9.23 7.41
N THR A 283 3.68 8.85 7.75
CA THR A 283 4.58 9.76 8.46
C THR A 283 6.05 9.48 8.23
N ASN A 284 6.87 10.54 8.26
CA ASN A 284 8.33 10.50 8.30
C ASN A 284 8.90 10.89 9.67
N LEU A 285 8.06 10.97 10.70
CA LEU A 285 8.53 11.24 12.05
C LEU A 285 9.45 10.13 12.56
N LEU A 286 10.43 10.46 13.38
CA LEU A 286 11.21 9.48 14.15
C LEU A 286 10.29 8.60 15.00
N PHE A 287 10.61 7.32 15.20
CA PHE A 287 9.77 6.39 15.97
C PHE A 287 9.39 6.88 17.37
N PRO A 288 10.31 7.46 18.17
CA PRO A 288 9.94 8.05 19.45
C PRO A 288 8.93 9.21 19.33
N GLU A 289 9.04 10.02 18.28
CA GLU A 289 8.13 11.13 18.01
C GLU A 289 6.75 10.63 17.58
N GLN A 290 6.68 9.58 16.75
CA GLN A 290 5.39 8.98 16.38
C GLN A 290 4.65 8.52 17.64
N LYS A 291 5.32 7.79 18.54
CA LYS A 291 4.73 7.35 19.79
C LYS A 291 4.29 8.54 20.65
N ARG A 292 5.17 9.53 20.85
CA ARG A 292 4.91 10.72 21.68
C ARG A 292 3.72 11.52 21.17
N VAL A 293 3.71 11.85 19.88
CA VAL A 293 2.72 12.73 19.27
C VAL A 293 1.37 12.02 19.09
N PHE A 294 1.34 10.80 18.58
CA PHE A 294 0.08 10.12 18.31
C PHE A 294 -0.61 9.64 19.60
N SER A 295 0.15 9.39 20.67
CA SER A 295 -0.41 9.09 22.00
C SER A 295 -1.02 10.32 22.71
N MET A 296 -1.02 11.50 22.09
CA MET A 296 -1.77 12.66 22.59
C MET A 296 -3.29 12.52 22.39
N PHE A 297 -3.72 11.63 21.51
CA PHE A 297 -5.14 11.24 21.46
C PHE A 297 -5.50 10.42 22.69
N PRO A 298 -6.55 10.78 23.46
CA PRO A 298 -6.90 10.11 24.71
C PRO A 298 -7.00 8.60 24.58
N ALA A 299 -7.65 8.09 23.52
CA ALA A 299 -7.78 6.67 23.25
C ALA A 299 -6.45 5.94 22.96
N LEU A 300 -5.39 6.67 22.60
CA LEU A 300 -4.08 6.13 22.26
C LEU A 300 -2.99 6.44 23.30
N LYS A 301 -3.37 6.98 24.46
CA LYS A 301 -2.42 7.38 25.51
C LYS A 301 -1.44 6.26 25.89
N ASN A 302 -1.92 5.03 25.92
CA ASN A 302 -1.14 3.85 26.29
C ASN A 302 -0.95 2.88 25.10
N ALA A 303 -1.14 3.36 23.86
CA ALA A 303 -1.10 2.52 22.68
C ALA A 303 0.27 1.84 22.49
N GLU A 304 0.23 0.55 22.17
CA GLU A 304 1.39 -0.23 21.76
C GLU A 304 1.53 -0.19 20.24
N PHE A 305 2.66 0.35 19.76
CA PHE A 305 2.97 0.44 18.34
C PHE A 305 3.65 -0.84 17.87
N LEU A 306 2.92 -1.68 17.16
CA LEU A 306 3.43 -2.92 16.56
C LEU A 306 4.28 -2.65 15.32
N ARG A 307 3.97 -1.57 14.62
CA ARG A 307 4.73 -1.09 13.45
C ARG A 307 4.71 0.43 13.43
N TYR A 308 5.87 1.04 13.24
CA TYR A 308 5.98 2.47 13.00
C TYR A 308 5.82 2.81 11.52
N GLY A 309 5.35 4.01 11.26
CA GLY A 309 5.35 4.59 9.93
C GLY A 309 6.77 4.84 9.45
N VAL A 310 7.02 4.64 8.17
CA VAL A 310 8.31 4.87 7.53
C VAL A 310 8.10 5.44 6.14
N MET A 311 9.06 6.23 5.68
CA MET A 311 9.07 6.79 4.33
C MET A 311 9.97 5.96 3.42
N HIS A 312 9.52 5.71 2.20
CA HIS A 312 10.25 4.96 1.19
C HIS A 312 10.46 5.81 -0.05
N ARG A 313 11.61 5.66 -0.69
CA ARG A 313 11.87 6.18 -2.02
C ARG A 313 11.32 5.18 -3.04
N ASN A 314 10.34 5.61 -3.81
CA ASN A 314 9.76 4.85 -4.90
C ASN A 314 10.41 5.22 -6.23
N THR A 315 10.81 4.23 -7.00
CA THR A 315 11.42 4.41 -8.33
C THR A 315 10.43 4.00 -9.40
N TYR A 316 10.35 4.77 -10.49
CA TYR A 316 9.56 4.45 -11.67
C TYR A 316 10.23 4.95 -12.94
N ILE A 317 9.84 4.37 -14.08
CA ILE A 317 10.36 4.75 -15.40
C ILE A 317 9.46 5.79 -16.07
N ASN A 318 10.02 6.55 -17.02
CA ASN A 318 9.22 7.42 -17.89
C ASN A 318 8.48 6.58 -18.95
N SER A 319 7.35 6.01 -18.56
CA SER A 319 6.56 5.10 -19.41
C SER A 319 6.11 5.74 -20.73
N PRO A 320 5.62 7.01 -20.78
CA PRO A 320 5.24 7.64 -22.04
C PRO A 320 6.35 7.69 -23.09
N GLU A 321 7.60 7.77 -22.68
CA GLU A 321 8.75 7.78 -23.60
C GLU A 321 9.28 6.38 -23.92
N ASN A 322 9.18 5.43 -22.98
CA ASN A 322 9.84 4.15 -23.06
C ASN A 322 8.94 2.98 -23.46
N LEU A 323 7.63 3.07 -23.16
CA LEU A 323 6.71 1.94 -23.36
C LEU A 323 5.68 2.20 -24.46
N ASN A 324 5.24 1.12 -25.09
CA ASN A 324 4.05 1.05 -25.91
C ASN A 324 2.80 0.94 -25.01
N SER A 325 1.60 1.00 -25.61
CA SER A 325 0.32 0.89 -24.90
C SER A 325 0.09 -0.48 -24.23
N ASP A 326 0.78 -1.51 -24.65
CA ASP A 326 0.79 -2.85 -24.08
C ASP A 326 1.89 -3.05 -23.03
N PHE A 327 2.53 -1.97 -22.58
CA PHE A 327 3.66 -1.96 -21.66
C PHE A 327 4.93 -2.67 -22.15
N SER A 328 5.00 -3.08 -23.43
CA SER A 328 6.26 -3.52 -24.02
C SER A 328 7.23 -2.35 -24.21
N MET A 329 8.52 -2.60 -24.06
CA MET A 329 9.54 -1.57 -24.25
C MET A 329 9.70 -1.24 -25.74
N ARG A 330 9.63 0.05 -26.13
CA ARG A 330 9.72 0.48 -27.54
C ARG A 330 11.00 0.03 -28.23
N LYS A 331 12.14 0.09 -27.52
CA LYS A 331 13.45 -0.28 -28.05
C LYS A 331 13.74 -1.80 -28.00
N HIS A 332 13.05 -2.52 -27.11
CA HIS A 332 13.24 -3.94 -26.86
C HIS A 332 11.87 -4.62 -26.66
N PRO A 333 11.14 -4.94 -27.73
CA PRO A 333 9.74 -5.41 -27.66
C PRO A 333 9.52 -6.72 -26.90
N SER A 334 10.58 -7.49 -26.64
CA SER A 334 10.54 -8.71 -25.79
C SER A 334 10.52 -8.38 -24.27
N VAL A 335 10.79 -7.12 -23.90
CA VAL A 335 10.85 -6.67 -22.51
C VAL A 335 9.59 -5.89 -22.18
N TYR A 336 8.90 -6.30 -21.13
CA TYR A 336 7.68 -5.68 -20.61
C TYR A 336 7.88 -5.16 -19.19
N PHE A 337 7.11 -4.16 -18.81
CA PHE A 337 7.07 -3.63 -17.45
C PHE A 337 5.65 -3.73 -16.89
N ALA A 338 5.50 -4.06 -15.61
CA ALA A 338 4.21 -4.13 -14.92
C ALA A 338 4.27 -3.56 -13.51
N GLY A 339 3.14 -3.07 -13.03
CA GLY A 339 3.01 -2.54 -11.68
C GLY A 339 3.58 -1.14 -11.53
N GLN A 340 3.82 -0.74 -10.28
CA GLN A 340 4.15 0.63 -9.93
C GLN A 340 5.48 1.13 -10.51
N ILE A 341 6.38 0.24 -10.93
CA ILE A 341 7.60 0.60 -11.67
C ILE A 341 7.29 1.34 -12.98
N THR A 342 6.12 1.17 -13.55
CA THR A 342 5.65 1.89 -14.76
C THR A 342 5.11 3.29 -14.47
N GLY A 343 5.06 3.73 -13.21
CA GLY A 343 4.40 4.97 -12.80
C GLY A 343 2.89 4.84 -12.57
N VAL A 344 2.35 3.62 -12.64
CA VAL A 344 0.94 3.34 -12.28
C VAL A 344 0.82 3.35 -10.76
N GLU A 345 -0.14 4.12 -10.24
CA GLU A 345 -0.36 4.30 -8.81
C GLU A 345 -1.54 3.49 -8.27
N GLY A 346 -1.30 2.79 -7.15
CA GLY A 346 -2.29 2.00 -6.42
C GLY A 346 -2.12 0.49 -6.62
N TYR A 347 -2.58 -0.28 -5.63
CA TYR A 347 -2.46 -1.74 -5.63
C TYR A 347 -3.28 -2.41 -6.72
N VAL A 348 -4.54 -1.95 -6.89
CA VAL A 348 -5.48 -2.52 -7.89
C VAL A 348 -5.01 -2.18 -9.29
N GLU A 349 -4.64 -0.92 -9.52
CA GLU A 349 -4.13 -0.40 -10.78
C GLU A 349 -2.83 -1.12 -11.18
N SER A 350 -1.91 -1.32 -10.22
CA SER A 350 -0.67 -2.08 -10.43
C SER A 350 -0.95 -3.54 -10.79
N THR A 351 -1.90 -4.19 -10.10
CA THR A 351 -2.33 -5.55 -10.42
C THR A 351 -2.95 -5.62 -11.81
N GLY A 352 -3.83 -4.67 -12.14
CA GLY A 352 -4.48 -4.56 -13.46
C GLY A 352 -3.48 -4.46 -14.60
N SER A 353 -2.37 -3.73 -14.40
CA SER A 353 -1.30 -3.68 -15.41
C SER A 353 -0.64 -5.05 -15.67
N GLY A 354 -0.71 -5.99 -14.73
CA GLY A 354 -0.29 -7.37 -14.91
C GLY A 354 -1.25 -8.21 -15.75
N LEU A 355 -2.55 -7.86 -15.79
CA LEU A 355 -3.56 -8.53 -16.63
C LEU A 355 -3.61 -8.02 -18.07
N TRP A 356 -3.18 -6.80 -18.31
CA TRP A 356 -3.28 -6.11 -19.60
C TRP A 356 -2.23 -6.59 -20.59
N ARG A 357 -2.22 -7.92 -20.95
CA ARG A 357 -1.19 -8.49 -21.84
C ARG A 357 -1.72 -9.58 -22.75
#